data_c4689e916189530ab6451eb87b547e7a
#
_entry.id   c4689e916189530ab6451eb87b547e7a
#
_cell.length_a   1.000
_cell.length_b   1.000
_cell.length_c   1.000
_cell.angle_alpha   90.00
_cell.angle_beta   90.00
_cell.angle_gamma   90.00
#
_symmetry.space_group_name_H-M   'P 1'
#
loop_
_entity.id
_entity.type
_entity.pdbx_description
1 polymer ?
#
loop_
_entity_poly.entity_id
_entity_poly.type
_entity_poly.pdbx_seq_one_letter_code
_entity_poly.pdbx_strand_id
1 'polypeptide(L)'
;WGQSTMILSEIPAITFAMAAVAMMVGEGSGTTKNNSNYGPFKDNKGLGHSKNVLKTVPWRAMVAGALLALANWFRSISLVFLVAFFLYYLIFSRRQIISRFVPLMVGYVAFIIIVGTSCWMRTGYFIYQGDTLWFNMAEATYETSVAPHYGSEMYPRGTARYIAGREHMTAIECSAIWRERSLEWLKDHKIDYLEKVPGRLMYMYVNDMDNLAAFLSDKSKAENNYITLPYRHLLTEIGSLSGVQKLAVANLVYYLFLLAGFVVTTIVMLVKWVNIKQLFLPVFIVVGGSLAIVLAVHGETRFKEPFMPFIFIVIGSGLQHFYSWRKAGKECGK
;
A
#
# COMPACT_ATOMS: atom_id res chain seq x y z
N TRP A 1 20.65 11.96 -7.72
CA TRP A 1 20.26 12.05 -6.31
C TRP A 1 18.80 11.65 -6.05
N GLY A 2 17.83 11.90 -6.98
CA GLY A 2 16.40 11.64 -6.75
C GLY A 2 16.00 10.17 -6.68
N GLN A 3 16.63 9.25 -7.41
CA GLN A 3 16.19 7.85 -7.46
C GLN A 3 16.70 6.98 -6.29
N SER A 4 17.94 7.24 -5.81
CA SER A 4 18.49 6.48 -4.68
C SER A 4 17.81 6.80 -3.34
N THR A 5 17.30 8.02 -3.17
CA THR A 5 16.55 8.39 -1.96
C THR A 5 15.15 7.79 -1.92
N MET A 6 14.57 7.42 -3.07
CA MET A 6 13.21 6.85 -3.14
C MET A 6 13.14 5.41 -2.60
N ILE A 7 14.09 4.54 -2.99
CA ILE A 7 14.15 3.15 -2.47
C ILE A 7 14.41 3.17 -0.96
N LEU A 8 15.23 4.10 -0.48
CA LEU A 8 15.57 4.24 0.95
C LEU A 8 14.38 4.67 1.82
N SER A 9 13.35 5.34 1.25
CA SER A 9 12.16 5.74 2.00
C SER A 9 11.09 4.66 2.08
N GLU A 10 11.03 3.75 1.11
CA GLU A 10 9.98 2.72 1.03
C GLU A 10 10.21 1.61 2.06
N ILE A 11 11.43 1.12 2.19
CA ILE A 11 11.75 0.04 3.13
C ILE A 11 11.43 0.43 4.58
N PRO A 12 11.87 1.59 5.12
CA PRO A 12 11.48 2.01 6.45
C PRO A 12 9.96 2.17 6.60
N ALA A 13 9.27 2.78 5.63
CA ALA A 13 7.82 2.96 5.69
C ALA A 13 7.08 1.61 5.80
N ILE A 14 7.45 0.63 4.95
CA ILE A 14 6.88 -0.72 4.98
C ILE A 14 7.21 -1.41 6.31
N THR A 15 8.45 -1.32 6.77
CA THR A 15 8.88 -1.96 8.03
C THR A 15 8.08 -1.44 9.21
N PHE A 16 7.92 -0.13 9.35
CA PHE A 16 7.15 0.46 10.45
C PHE A 16 5.66 0.16 10.33
N ALA A 17 5.10 0.18 9.12
CA ALA A 17 3.70 -0.19 8.90
C ALA A 17 3.45 -1.66 9.26
N MET A 18 4.32 -2.58 8.84
CA MET A 18 4.22 -4.00 9.18
C MET A 18 4.40 -4.27 10.68
N ALA A 19 5.32 -3.58 11.35
CA ALA A 19 5.49 -3.65 12.79
C ALA A 19 4.23 -3.19 13.52
N ALA A 20 3.62 -2.09 13.10
CA ALA A 20 2.35 -1.60 13.65
C ALA A 20 1.21 -2.63 13.46
N VAL A 21 1.08 -3.20 12.27
CA VAL A 21 0.09 -4.26 11.99
C VAL A 21 0.33 -5.48 12.88
N ALA A 22 1.57 -5.94 13.00
CA ALA A 22 1.92 -7.08 13.85
C ALA A 22 1.57 -6.83 15.32
N MET A 23 1.81 -5.62 15.83
CA MET A 23 1.43 -5.24 17.21
C MET A 23 -0.08 -5.23 17.41
N MET A 24 -0.86 -4.80 16.41
CA MET A 24 -2.33 -4.73 16.51
C MET A 24 -2.99 -6.10 16.36
N VAL A 25 -2.42 -7.01 15.54
CA VAL A 25 -2.96 -8.34 15.25
C VAL A 25 -2.47 -9.38 16.25
N GLY A 26 -1.22 -9.29 16.71
CA GLY A 26 -0.57 -10.30 17.56
C GLY A 26 -1.20 -10.51 18.94
N GLU A 27 -2.03 -9.59 19.42
CA GLU A 27 -2.72 -9.72 20.71
C GLU A 27 -3.89 -10.73 20.71
N GLY A 28 -4.32 -11.21 19.54
CA GLY A 28 -5.39 -12.24 19.44
C GLY A 28 -4.90 -13.68 19.61
N SER A 29 -3.58 -13.90 19.55
CA SER A 29 -2.96 -15.23 19.57
C SER A 29 -2.41 -15.67 20.95
N GLY A 30 -2.43 -14.80 21.94
CA GLY A 30 -1.95 -15.10 23.29
C GLY A 30 -3.02 -15.73 24.16
N THR A 31 -2.91 -17.05 24.38
CA THR A 31 -3.62 -17.95 25.30
C THR A 31 -4.67 -18.87 24.69
N THR A 32 -4.31 -19.62 23.66
CA THR A 32 -4.78 -21.00 23.59
C THR A 32 -3.57 -21.92 23.78
N LYS A 33 -3.24 -22.16 25.05
CA LYS A 33 -2.44 -23.33 25.43
C LYS A 33 -3.11 -24.57 24.82
N ASN A 34 -2.33 -25.27 24.01
CA ASN A 34 -2.48 -26.65 23.60
C ASN A 34 -3.67 -27.38 24.24
N ASN A 35 -4.79 -27.42 23.55
CA ASN A 35 -5.69 -28.56 23.61
C ASN A 35 -5.92 -29.01 22.19
N SER A 36 -5.02 -29.87 21.71
CA SER A 36 -5.16 -30.70 20.54
C SER A 36 -6.25 -31.76 20.82
N ASN A 37 -7.49 -31.34 20.86
CA ASN A 37 -8.66 -32.24 20.77
C ASN A 37 -9.62 -31.59 19.82
N TYR A 38 -9.46 -31.90 18.54
CA TYR A 38 -10.50 -31.73 17.54
C TYR A 38 -11.63 -32.71 17.84
N GLY A 39 -12.60 -32.30 18.67
CA GLY A 39 -13.89 -32.95 18.86
C GLY A 39 -14.99 -32.08 18.26
N PRO A 40 -16.09 -32.68 17.75
CA PRO A 40 -17.12 -31.95 17.04
C PRO A 40 -17.88 -31.02 18.03
N PHE A 41 -18.31 -29.89 17.48
CA PHE A 41 -19.11 -28.84 18.09
C PHE A 41 -20.02 -29.33 19.23
N LYS A 42 -19.69 -28.98 20.47
CA LYS A 42 -20.65 -28.97 21.57
C LYS A 42 -20.90 -27.51 21.95
N ASP A 43 -22.16 -27.10 21.82
CA ASP A 43 -22.68 -25.84 22.34
C ASP A 43 -22.32 -25.67 23.81
N ASN A 44 -21.31 -24.93 24.13
CA ASN A 44 -20.99 -24.52 25.50
C ASN A 44 -21.75 -23.22 25.82
N LYS A 45 -22.99 -23.36 26.24
CA LYS A 45 -23.66 -22.41 27.15
C LYS A 45 -22.91 -22.41 28.49
N GLY A 46 -21.90 -21.60 28.61
CA GLY A 46 -21.10 -21.49 29.83
C GLY A 46 -20.06 -20.39 29.70
N LEU A 47 -20.47 -19.19 29.26
CA LEU A 47 -19.63 -18.02 29.28
C LEU A 47 -19.52 -17.46 30.71
N GLY A 48 -18.65 -18.08 31.49
CA GLY A 48 -18.04 -17.39 32.62
C GLY A 48 -17.35 -16.14 32.10
N HIS A 49 -17.89 -14.97 32.43
CA HIS A 49 -17.32 -13.67 32.14
C HIS A 49 -15.91 -13.59 32.73
N SER A 50 -14.91 -13.93 31.94
CA SER A 50 -13.52 -13.61 32.28
C SER A 50 -13.37 -12.09 32.23
N LYS A 51 -13.48 -11.45 33.39
CA LYS A 51 -13.25 -10.00 33.61
C LYS A 51 -11.82 -9.55 33.31
N ASN A 52 -10.97 -10.41 32.77
CA ASN A 52 -9.55 -10.14 32.47
C ASN A 52 -9.29 -9.66 31.03
N VAL A 53 -10.31 -9.54 30.16
CA VAL A 53 -10.14 -9.06 28.78
C VAL A 53 -9.85 -7.54 28.69
N LEU A 54 -10.03 -6.80 29.79
CA LEU A 54 -9.86 -5.34 29.83
C LEU A 54 -8.45 -4.87 30.21
N LYS A 55 -7.49 -5.77 30.46
CA LYS A 55 -6.11 -5.41 30.81
C LYS A 55 -5.10 -5.52 29.67
N THR A 56 -5.52 -5.66 28.42
CA THR A 56 -4.59 -5.59 27.28
C THR A 56 -4.18 -4.14 27.06
N VAL A 57 -2.95 -3.93 27.31
CA VAL A 57 -2.17 -2.73 27.52
C VAL A 57 -2.36 -1.69 26.41
N PRO A 58 -2.97 -0.55 26.67
CA PRO A 58 -3.21 0.47 25.64
C PRO A 58 -1.92 1.03 25.01
N TRP A 59 -0.77 0.85 25.68
CA TRP A 59 0.50 1.34 25.19
C TRP A 59 0.94 0.69 23.86
N ARG A 60 0.64 -0.60 23.63
CA ARG A 60 0.98 -1.27 22.34
C ARG A 60 0.25 -0.64 21.18
N ALA A 61 -1.03 -0.33 21.34
CA ALA A 61 -1.79 0.37 20.32
C ALA A 61 -1.26 1.79 20.12
N MET A 62 -0.85 2.49 21.18
CA MET A 62 -0.22 3.80 21.06
C MET A 62 1.11 3.71 20.30
N VAL A 63 1.96 2.75 20.61
CA VAL A 63 3.22 2.53 19.87
C VAL A 63 2.95 2.16 18.41
N ALA A 64 1.96 1.30 18.13
CA ALA A 64 1.56 1.01 16.77
C ALA A 64 1.12 2.27 16.01
N GLY A 65 0.37 3.16 16.66
CA GLY A 65 0.00 4.46 16.10
C GLY A 65 1.22 5.35 15.81
N ALA A 66 2.16 5.44 16.73
CA ALA A 66 3.41 6.18 16.53
C ALA A 66 4.25 5.60 15.37
N LEU A 67 4.32 4.27 15.24
CA LEU A 67 4.99 3.61 14.11
C LEU A 67 4.29 3.89 12.78
N LEU A 68 2.96 3.94 12.74
CA LEU A 68 2.23 4.36 11.53
C LEU A 68 2.50 5.83 11.19
N ALA A 69 2.58 6.71 12.17
CA ALA A 69 2.92 8.10 11.94
C ALA A 69 4.38 8.25 11.45
N LEU A 70 5.29 7.45 11.99
CA LEU A 70 6.67 7.37 11.50
C LEU A 70 6.72 6.81 10.07
N ALA A 71 5.94 5.78 9.74
CA ALA A 71 5.80 5.30 8.38
C ALA A 71 5.30 6.40 7.43
N ASN A 72 4.34 7.21 7.90
CA ASN A 72 3.81 8.36 7.15
C ASN A 72 4.83 9.47 6.91
N TRP A 73 5.79 9.63 7.80
CA TRP A 73 6.91 10.56 7.61
C TRP A 73 7.75 10.18 6.39
N PHE A 74 7.97 8.89 6.17
CA PHE A 74 8.70 8.40 5.00
C PHE A 74 7.82 8.34 3.76
N ARG A 75 6.55 7.92 3.90
CA ARG A 75 5.57 7.78 2.81
C ARG A 75 4.16 8.06 3.32
N SER A 76 3.45 8.97 2.70
CA SER A 76 2.09 9.40 3.07
C SER A 76 1.00 8.35 2.82
N ILE A 77 1.25 7.07 3.21
CA ILE A 77 0.35 5.95 2.95
C ILE A 77 -0.35 5.43 4.21
N SER A 78 0.09 5.85 5.39
CA SER A 78 -0.42 5.29 6.66
C SER A 78 -1.90 5.57 6.91
N LEU A 79 -2.50 6.56 6.25
CA LEU A 79 -3.94 6.82 6.33
C LEU A 79 -4.77 5.60 5.91
N VAL A 80 -4.30 4.85 4.91
CA VAL A 80 -4.95 3.61 4.46
C VAL A 80 -5.03 2.58 5.59
N PHE A 81 -3.94 2.44 6.35
CA PHE A 81 -3.89 1.52 7.50
C PHE A 81 -4.83 1.95 8.61
N LEU A 82 -4.90 3.26 8.91
CA LEU A 82 -5.82 3.78 9.92
C LEU A 82 -7.28 3.51 9.53
N VAL A 83 -7.66 3.77 8.28
CA VAL A 83 -9.00 3.47 7.77
C VAL A 83 -9.28 1.97 7.82
N ALA A 84 -8.31 1.13 7.43
CA ALA A 84 -8.44 -0.32 7.47
C ALA A 84 -8.67 -0.84 8.90
N PHE A 85 -7.92 -0.36 9.89
CA PHE A 85 -8.14 -0.71 11.30
C PHE A 85 -9.47 -0.21 11.82
N PHE A 86 -9.85 1.02 11.51
CA PHE A 86 -11.15 1.57 11.91
C PHE A 86 -12.30 0.70 11.40
N LEU A 87 -12.31 0.40 10.10
CA LEU A 87 -13.34 -0.43 9.49
C LEU A 87 -13.33 -1.87 10.03
N TYR A 88 -12.15 -2.43 10.23
CA TYR A 88 -12.01 -3.75 10.85
C TYR A 88 -12.68 -3.81 12.23
N TYR A 89 -12.39 -2.84 13.10
CA TYR A 89 -13.01 -2.79 14.42
C TYR A 89 -14.50 -2.46 14.35
N LEU A 90 -14.89 -1.57 13.45
CA LEU A 90 -16.31 -1.20 13.27
C LEU A 90 -17.17 -2.41 12.85
N ILE A 91 -16.66 -3.25 11.96
CA ILE A 91 -17.40 -4.41 11.42
C ILE A 91 -17.34 -5.59 12.39
N PHE A 92 -16.15 -5.94 12.88
CA PHE A 92 -15.94 -7.20 13.60
C PHE A 92 -15.84 -7.09 15.11
N SER A 93 -15.58 -5.91 15.67
CA SER A 93 -15.28 -5.77 17.10
C SER A 93 -15.50 -4.36 17.63
N ARG A 94 -16.71 -3.81 17.49
CA ARG A 94 -17.04 -2.42 17.86
C ARG A 94 -16.57 -2.00 19.26
N ARG A 95 -16.63 -2.92 20.23
CA ARG A 95 -16.14 -2.66 21.60
C ARG A 95 -14.64 -2.37 21.67
N GLN A 96 -13.89 -2.84 20.69
CA GLN A 96 -12.42 -2.62 20.63
C GLN A 96 -12.04 -1.28 19.98
N ILE A 97 -12.99 -0.51 19.45
CA ILE A 97 -12.73 0.83 18.95
C ILE A 97 -12.14 1.70 20.07
N ILE A 98 -12.79 1.74 21.23
CA ILE A 98 -12.33 2.58 22.35
C ILE A 98 -11.04 2.03 22.97
N SER A 99 -10.91 0.71 23.11
CA SER A 99 -9.78 0.11 23.81
C SER A 99 -8.52 -0.07 22.95
N ARG A 100 -8.65 -0.07 21.62
CA ARG A 100 -7.52 -0.31 20.71
C ARG A 100 -7.35 0.79 19.66
N PHE A 101 -8.44 1.16 18.94
CA PHE A 101 -8.32 2.16 17.88
C PHE A 101 -8.09 3.56 18.44
N VAL A 102 -8.77 3.97 19.52
CA VAL A 102 -8.55 5.27 20.14
C VAL A 102 -7.11 5.42 20.65
N PRO A 103 -6.51 4.47 21.41
CA PRO A 103 -5.10 4.54 21.78
C PRO A 103 -4.15 4.59 20.57
N LEU A 104 -4.44 3.84 19.50
CA LEU A 104 -3.68 3.91 18.25
C LEU A 104 -3.71 5.32 17.67
N MET A 105 -4.89 5.94 17.59
CA MET A 105 -5.04 7.32 17.12
C MET A 105 -4.31 8.32 18.02
N VAL A 106 -4.35 8.14 19.34
CA VAL A 106 -3.59 8.98 20.29
C VAL A 106 -2.10 8.91 20.01
N GLY A 107 -1.54 7.70 19.83
CA GLY A 107 -0.12 7.52 19.48
C GLY A 107 0.24 8.15 18.13
N TYR A 108 -0.61 7.99 17.14
CA TYR A 108 -0.45 8.57 15.80
C TYR A 108 -0.41 10.10 15.85
N VAL A 109 -1.42 10.71 16.47
CA VAL A 109 -1.55 12.17 16.57
C VAL A 109 -0.44 12.78 17.44
N ALA A 110 -0.10 12.14 18.57
CA ALA A 110 0.99 12.60 19.43
C ALA A 110 2.32 12.66 18.66
N PHE A 111 2.64 11.65 17.87
CA PHE A 111 3.85 11.64 17.04
C PHE A 111 3.84 12.76 15.99
N ILE A 112 2.72 12.96 15.29
CA ILE A 112 2.54 14.08 14.34
C ILE A 112 2.75 15.43 15.01
N ILE A 113 2.17 15.64 16.19
CA ILE A 113 2.33 16.90 16.92
C ILE A 113 3.80 17.11 17.29
N ILE A 114 4.48 16.10 17.82
CA ILE A 114 5.89 16.19 18.22
C ILE A 114 6.77 16.57 17.02
N VAL A 115 6.64 15.83 15.92
CA VAL A 115 7.45 16.04 14.71
C VAL A 115 7.07 17.37 14.04
N GLY A 116 5.78 17.64 13.86
CA GLY A 116 5.30 18.85 13.22
C GLY A 116 5.70 20.12 14.00
N THR A 117 5.62 20.09 15.33
CA THR A 117 6.06 21.21 16.19
C THR A 117 7.58 21.39 16.13
N SER A 118 8.34 20.28 16.13
CA SER A 118 9.80 20.35 15.98
C SER A 118 10.20 20.97 14.63
N CYS A 119 9.53 20.59 13.55
CA CYS A 119 9.74 21.20 12.23
C CYS A 119 9.34 22.67 12.22
N TRP A 120 8.18 22.99 12.80
CA TRP A 120 7.70 24.37 12.89
C TRP A 120 8.68 25.29 13.63
N MET A 121 9.22 24.84 14.75
CA MET A 121 10.22 25.62 15.51
C MET A 121 11.52 25.87 14.72
N ARG A 122 11.86 25.00 13.77
CA ARG A 122 13.10 25.10 12.98
C ARG A 122 12.92 25.84 11.66
N THR A 123 11.75 25.69 11.02
CA THR A 123 11.52 26.13 9.64
C THR A 123 10.40 27.15 9.51
N GLY A 124 9.62 27.38 10.58
CA GLY A 124 8.39 28.19 10.52
C GLY A 124 7.19 27.46 9.92
N TYR A 125 7.33 26.19 9.48
CA TYR A 125 6.28 25.41 8.84
C TYR A 125 5.99 24.14 9.61
N PHE A 126 4.69 23.84 9.81
CA PHE A 126 4.26 22.57 10.44
C PHE A 126 4.30 21.43 9.41
N ILE A 127 5.40 20.69 9.37
CA ILE A 127 5.63 19.58 8.42
C ILE A 127 5.58 18.27 9.20
N TYR A 128 4.69 17.38 8.82
CA TYR A 128 4.47 16.09 9.48
C TYR A 128 4.50 14.87 8.52
N GLN A 129 4.68 15.12 7.23
CA GLN A 129 4.79 14.09 6.18
C GLN A 129 5.55 14.63 4.98
N GLY A 130 6.00 13.73 4.09
CA GLY A 130 6.59 14.12 2.82
C GLY A 130 5.57 14.84 1.92
N ASP A 131 5.94 16.00 1.38
CA ASP A 131 5.07 16.84 0.57
C ASP A 131 5.28 16.61 -0.92
N THR A 132 4.93 15.41 -1.40
CA THR A 132 4.96 15.08 -2.83
C THR A 132 3.57 14.87 -3.42
N LEU A 133 2.52 14.94 -2.60
CA LEU A 133 1.14 14.66 -3.03
C LEU A 133 0.71 15.59 -4.16
N TRP A 134 0.84 16.90 -3.96
CA TRP A 134 0.35 17.90 -4.91
C TRP A 134 1.18 17.96 -6.19
N PHE A 135 2.48 17.66 -6.11
CA PHE A 135 3.31 17.45 -7.27
C PHE A 135 2.80 16.29 -8.14
N ASN A 136 2.60 15.12 -7.54
CA ASN A 136 2.10 13.93 -8.22
C ASN A 136 0.65 14.13 -8.71
N MET A 137 -0.17 14.87 -7.97
CA MET A 137 -1.53 15.21 -8.39
C MET A 137 -1.55 16.18 -9.57
N ALA A 138 -0.66 17.18 -9.58
CA ALA A 138 -0.51 18.08 -10.72
C ALA A 138 -0.13 17.31 -12.00
N GLU A 139 0.76 16.31 -11.88
CA GLU A 139 1.06 15.40 -12.97
C GLU A 139 -0.16 14.59 -13.42
N ALA A 140 -0.89 14.02 -12.47
CA ALA A 140 -2.03 13.19 -12.76
C ALA A 140 -3.22 13.92 -13.38
N THR A 141 -3.38 15.22 -13.09
CA THR A 141 -4.50 16.02 -13.63
C THR A 141 -4.21 16.54 -15.02
N TYR A 142 -3.12 17.27 -15.21
CA TYR A 142 -2.87 18.01 -16.44
C TYR A 142 -2.27 17.17 -17.57
N GLU A 143 -1.38 16.23 -17.26
CA GLU A 143 -0.72 15.45 -18.30
C GLU A 143 -1.60 14.33 -18.88
N THR A 144 -2.79 14.14 -18.32
CA THR A 144 -3.79 13.18 -18.80
C THR A 144 -3.28 11.75 -18.93
N SER A 145 -2.08 11.49 -18.42
CA SER A 145 -1.42 10.20 -18.50
C SER A 145 -1.86 9.26 -17.38
N VAL A 146 -1.84 7.97 -17.65
CA VAL A 146 -2.01 6.93 -16.63
C VAL A 146 -0.69 6.60 -15.93
N ALA A 147 0.43 6.99 -16.54
CA ALA A 147 1.80 6.76 -16.11
C ALA A 147 2.50 8.09 -15.78
N PRO A 148 3.55 8.08 -14.95
CA PRO A 148 4.37 9.26 -14.75
C PRO A 148 5.11 9.65 -16.05
N HIS A 149 5.40 10.94 -16.18
CA HIS A 149 6.17 11.44 -17.31
C HIS A 149 7.67 11.20 -17.09
N TYR A 150 8.29 10.41 -17.95
CA TYR A 150 9.74 10.12 -17.95
C TYR A 150 10.48 10.92 -19.03
N GLY A 151 10.30 12.24 -19.05
CA GLY A 151 11.07 13.11 -19.95
C GLY A 151 12.43 13.48 -19.35
N SER A 152 13.34 13.96 -20.21
CA SER A 152 14.63 14.51 -19.79
C SER A 152 14.48 15.74 -18.89
N GLU A 153 13.39 16.48 -19.03
CA GLU A 153 13.04 17.65 -18.22
C GLU A 153 11.96 17.29 -17.19
N MET A 154 12.31 17.38 -15.91
CA MET A 154 11.39 17.02 -14.80
C MET A 154 10.19 17.96 -14.67
N TYR A 155 10.31 19.20 -15.18
CA TYR A 155 9.29 20.25 -15.12
C TYR A 155 9.11 20.91 -16.49
N PRO A 156 8.59 20.21 -17.52
CA PRO A 156 8.49 20.73 -18.87
C PRO A 156 7.57 21.97 -18.92
N ARG A 157 7.97 22.96 -19.72
CA ARG A 157 7.14 24.15 -19.96
C ARG A 157 5.82 23.75 -20.59
N GLY A 158 4.73 24.38 -20.15
CA GLY A 158 3.38 24.06 -20.65
C GLY A 158 2.68 22.94 -19.88
N THR A 159 3.37 22.25 -18.94
CA THR A 159 2.72 21.29 -18.05
C THR A 159 2.32 21.92 -16.71
N ALA A 160 1.42 21.27 -15.98
CA ALA A 160 1.01 21.74 -14.66
C ALA A 160 2.16 21.78 -13.64
N ARG A 161 3.16 20.94 -13.83
CA ARG A 161 4.34 20.88 -12.96
C ARG A 161 5.27 22.06 -13.13
N TYR A 162 5.23 22.73 -14.29
CA TYR A 162 6.09 23.87 -14.56
C TYR A 162 5.68 25.08 -13.71
N ILE A 163 6.63 25.61 -12.95
CA ILE A 163 6.49 26.85 -12.20
C ILE A 163 7.66 27.75 -12.58
N ALA A 164 7.37 28.91 -13.16
CA ALA A 164 8.41 29.90 -13.48
C ALA A 164 9.07 30.44 -12.20
N GLY A 165 10.40 30.52 -12.17
CA GLY A 165 11.13 30.99 -10.98
C GLY A 165 11.15 30.01 -9.80
N ARG A 166 10.83 28.74 -10.03
CA ARG A 166 10.77 27.71 -8.99
C ARG A 166 12.07 27.58 -8.18
N GLU A 167 13.21 27.87 -8.78
CA GLU A 167 14.52 27.85 -8.13
C GLU A 167 14.65 28.83 -6.95
N HIS A 168 13.79 29.84 -6.91
CA HIS A 168 13.72 30.83 -5.82
C HIS A 168 12.59 30.55 -4.82
N MET A 169 11.84 29.47 -5.01
CA MET A 169 10.68 29.12 -4.19
C MET A 169 10.99 27.93 -3.28
N THR A 170 10.35 27.92 -2.12
CA THR A 170 10.38 26.77 -1.22
C THR A 170 9.51 25.64 -1.76
N ALA A 171 9.76 24.39 -1.33
CA ALA A 171 8.92 23.26 -1.67
C ALA A 171 7.44 23.45 -1.27
N ILE A 172 7.20 24.16 -0.18
CA ILE A 172 5.84 24.46 0.34
C ILE A 172 5.11 25.41 -0.59
N GLU A 173 5.78 26.47 -1.05
CA GLU A 173 5.19 27.43 -2.00
C GLU A 173 4.87 26.73 -3.34
N CYS A 174 5.79 25.91 -3.85
CA CYS A 174 5.53 25.10 -5.04
C CYS A 174 4.32 24.17 -4.84
N SER A 175 4.25 23.51 -3.69
CA SER A 175 3.16 22.59 -3.34
C SER A 175 1.80 23.32 -3.29
N ALA A 176 1.76 24.54 -2.77
CA ALA A 176 0.54 25.37 -2.76
C ALA A 176 0.04 25.69 -4.18
N ILE A 177 0.95 26.04 -5.10
CA ILE A 177 0.62 26.30 -6.51
C ILE A 177 0.11 25.03 -7.20
N TRP A 178 0.78 23.89 -7.02
CA TRP A 178 0.33 22.62 -7.59
C TRP A 178 -1.05 22.21 -7.05
N ARG A 179 -1.29 22.44 -5.77
CA ARG A 179 -2.60 22.19 -5.14
C ARG A 179 -3.71 23.01 -5.81
N GLU A 180 -3.50 24.31 -5.92
CA GLU A 180 -4.48 25.25 -6.51
C GLU A 180 -4.80 24.82 -7.94
N ARG A 181 -3.78 24.64 -8.78
CA ARG A 181 -3.94 24.22 -10.18
C ARG A 181 -4.67 22.88 -10.31
N SER A 182 -4.27 21.88 -9.51
CA SER A 182 -4.89 20.56 -9.56
C SER A 182 -6.35 20.59 -9.16
N LEU A 183 -6.69 21.34 -8.11
CA LEU A 183 -8.06 21.47 -7.65
C LEU A 183 -8.93 22.28 -8.63
N GLU A 184 -8.38 23.30 -9.27
CA GLU A 184 -9.08 24.05 -10.32
C GLU A 184 -9.39 23.15 -11.52
N TRP A 185 -8.39 22.43 -12.03
CA TRP A 185 -8.59 21.49 -13.13
C TRP A 185 -9.63 20.41 -12.80
N LEU A 186 -9.59 19.85 -11.59
CA LEU A 186 -10.54 18.82 -11.16
C LEU A 186 -11.99 19.30 -11.08
N LYS A 187 -12.26 20.60 -10.92
CA LYS A 187 -13.65 21.13 -10.90
C LYS A 187 -14.38 20.80 -12.20
N ASP A 188 -13.68 20.94 -13.32
CA ASP A 188 -14.28 20.82 -14.64
C ASP A 188 -14.07 19.43 -15.28
N HIS A 189 -13.06 18.66 -14.82
CA HIS A 189 -12.63 17.40 -15.44
C HIS A 189 -12.77 16.17 -14.54
N LYS A 190 -13.78 16.14 -13.66
CA LYS A 190 -13.96 15.04 -12.68
C LYS A 190 -14.12 13.67 -13.35
N ILE A 191 -14.91 13.63 -14.43
CA ILE A 191 -15.20 12.37 -15.15
C ILE A 191 -13.94 11.90 -15.86
N ASP A 192 -13.27 12.79 -16.60
CA ASP A 192 -12.02 12.50 -17.31
C ASP A 192 -10.94 11.96 -16.35
N TYR A 193 -10.92 12.49 -15.12
CA TYR A 193 -10.00 12.01 -14.07
C TYR A 193 -10.34 10.59 -13.62
N LEU A 194 -11.62 10.30 -13.41
CA LEU A 194 -12.09 8.99 -12.94
C LEU A 194 -11.97 7.91 -14.02
N GLU A 195 -12.15 8.25 -15.29
CA GLU A 195 -11.98 7.31 -16.41
C GLU A 195 -10.55 6.76 -16.52
N LYS A 196 -9.56 7.47 -15.97
CA LYS A 196 -8.17 7.03 -15.95
C LYS A 196 -7.83 6.05 -14.82
N VAL A 197 -8.68 5.94 -13.81
CA VAL A 197 -8.43 5.09 -12.63
C VAL A 197 -8.14 3.61 -13.00
N PRO A 198 -8.91 2.94 -13.88
CA PRO A 198 -8.59 1.58 -14.31
C PRO A 198 -7.22 1.48 -14.99
N GLY A 199 -6.89 2.44 -15.87
CA GLY A 199 -5.59 2.49 -16.54
C GLY A 199 -4.43 2.68 -15.57
N ARG A 200 -4.59 3.55 -14.56
CA ARG A 200 -3.60 3.76 -13.50
C ARG A 200 -3.38 2.52 -12.64
N LEU A 201 -4.46 1.81 -12.27
CA LEU A 201 -4.37 0.53 -11.55
C LEU A 201 -3.62 -0.50 -12.39
N MET A 202 -3.97 -0.61 -13.66
CA MET A 202 -3.31 -1.54 -14.58
C MET A 202 -1.81 -1.20 -14.70
N TYR A 203 -1.46 0.06 -14.90
CA TYR A 203 -0.06 0.49 -14.97
C TYR A 203 0.70 0.17 -13.66
N MET A 204 0.09 0.46 -12.51
CA MET A 204 0.71 0.22 -11.19
C MET A 204 1.08 -1.26 -10.98
N TYR A 205 0.25 -2.21 -11.46
CA TYR A 205 0.46 -3.63 -11.20
C TYR A 205 1.04 -4.42 -12.37
N VAL A 206 0.76 -4.03 -13.59
CA VAL A 206 1.16 -4.80 -14.79
C VAL A 206 2.51 -4.34 -15.33
N ASN A 207 2.85 -3.06 -15.19
CA ASN A 207 4.11 -2.51 -15.71
C ASN A 207 5.21 -2.55 -14.63
N ASP A 208 5.73 -3.73 -14.31
CA ASP A 208 6.83 -3.86 -13.31
C ASP A 208 8.24 -3.87 -13.94
N MET A 209 8.33 -3.74 -15.24
CA MET A 209 9.60 -3.85 -15.97
C MET A 209 10.52 -2.64 -15.77
N ASP A 210 9.94 -1.45 -15.53
CA ASP A 210 10.68 -0.19 -15.47
C ASP A 210 11.67 -0.16 -14.30
N ASN A 211 11.24 -0.62 -13.12
CA ASN A 211 12.09 -0.61 -11.92
C ASN A 211 13.31 -1.51 -12.07
N LEU A 212 13.12 -2.72 -12.60
CA LEU A 212 14.20 -3.68 -12.76
C LEU A 212 15.16 -3.26 -13.89
N ALA A 213 14.62 -2.78 -15.01
CA ALA A 213 15.41 -2.27 -16.12
C ALA A 213 16.25 -1.06 -15.69
N ALA A 214 15.67 -0.12 -14.95
CA ALA A 214 16.38 1.04 -14.44
C ALA A 214 17.47 0.69 -13.42
N PHE A 215 17.27 -0.36 -12.60
CA PHE A 215 18.26 -0.82 -11.62
C PHE A 215 19.44 -1.54 -12.28
N LEU A 216 19.20 -2.36 -13.30
CA LEU A 216 20.22 -3.19 -13.96
C LEU A 216 20.90 -2.50 -15.13
N SER A 217 20.34 -1.41 -15.66
CA SER A 217 20.89 -0.69 -16.80
C SER A 217 21.91 0.34 -16.39
N ASP A 218 22.94 0.51 -17.22
CA ASP A 218 23.82 1.67 -17.16
C ASP A 218 22.99 2.94 -17.38
N LYS A 219 23.10 3.93 -16.49
CA LYS A 219 22.31 5.16 -16.50
C LYS A 219 22.36 5.93 -17.83
N SER A 220 23.46 5.78 -18.57
CA SER A 220 23.64 6.39 -19.89
C SER A 220 22.79 5.73 -21.00
N LYS A 221 22.25 4.53 -20.76
CA LYS A 221 21.46 3.74 -21.71
C LYS A 221 20.03 3.49 -21.21
N ALA A 222 19.63 4.07 -20.09
CA ALA A 222 18.31 3.82 -19.46
C ALA A 222 17.14 4.10 -20.42
N GLU A 223 17.24 5.15 -21.24
CA GLU A 223 16.21 5.51 -22.21
C GLU A 223 15.95 4.45 -23.29
N ASN A 224 16.97 3.65 -23.61
CA ASN A 224 16.91 2.60 -24.65
C ASN A 224 16.55 1.21 -24.11
N ASN A 225 16.43 1.04 -22.79
CA ASN A 225 16.21 -0.28 -22.18
C ASN A 225 14.77 -0.54 -21.74
N TYR A 226 13.88 0.46 -21.85
CA TYR A 226 12.47 0.27 -21.54
C TYR A 226 11.81 -0.60 -22.62
N ILE A 227 11.02 -1.59 -22.21
CA ILE A 227 10.20 -2.35 -23.13
C ILE A 227 9.00 -1.49 -23.49
N THR A 228 9.11 -0.78 -24.60
CA THR A 228 8.03 0.03 -25.18
C THR A 228 7.04 -0.78 -25.99
N LEU A 229 7.31 -2.07 -26.18
CA LEU A 229 6.48 -2.95 -27.00
C LEU A 229 5.10 -3.17 -26.36
N PRO A 230 4.01 -3.06 -27.13
CA PRO A 230 2.70 -3.50 -26.68
C PRO A 230 2.76 -4.96 -26.20
N TYR A 231 2.15 -5.27 -25.06
CA TYR A 231 2.19 -6.61 -24.45
C TYR A 231 1.87 -7.75 -25.41
N ARG A 232 1.01 -7.52 -26.41
CA ARG A 232 0.66 -8.49 -27.47
C ARG A 232 1.84 -8.93 -28.34
N HIS A 233 2.90 -8.10 -28.45
CA HIS A 233 4.09 -8.40 -29.25
C HIS A 233 5.24 -8.99 -28.43
N LEU A 234 5.15 -8.95 -27.09
CA LEU A 234 6.19 -9.42 -26.18
C LEU A 234 6.56 -10.89 -26.42
N LEU A 235 5.58 -11.74 -26.67
CA LEU A 235 5.81 -13.19 -26.90
C LEU A 235 6.44 -13.47 -28.27
N THR A 236 6.10 -12.68 -29.28
CA THR A 236 6.63 -12.86 -30.65
C THR A 236 8.05 -12.32 -30.79
N GLU A 237 8.43 -11.32 -29.98
CA GLU A 237 9.72 -10.66 -30.07
C GLU A 237 10.69 -10.98 -28.92
N ILE A 238 10.34 -11.96 -28.08
CA ILE A 238 11.14 -12.33 -26.89
C ILE A 238 12.59 -12.73 -27.26
N GLY A 239 12.80 -13.25 -28.48
CA GLY A 239 14.10 -13.62 -29.00
C GLY A 239 15.04 -12.42 -29.20
N SER A 240 14.52 -11.27 -29.60
CA SER A 240 15.26 -10.03 -29.90
C SER A 240 15.58 -9.21 -28.64
N LEU A 241 14.96 -9.54 -27.49
CA LEU A 241 15.17 -8.81 -26.25
C LEU A 241 16.57 -9.02 -25.69
N SER A 242 17.15 -7.97 -25.10
CA SER A 242 18.40 -8.03 -24.32
C SER A 242 18.22 -8.91 -23.07
N GLY A 243 19.32 -9.32 -22.45
CA GLY A 243 19.27 -10.10 -21.20
C GLY A 243 18.52 -9.40 -20.08
N VAL A 244 18.71 -8.07 -19.93
CA VAL A 244 17.99 -7.26 -18.94
C VAL A 244 16.49 -7.21 -19.22
N GLN A 245 16.09 -7.04 -20.48
CA GLN A 245 14.70 -7.04 -20.89
C GLN A 245 14.04 -8.41 -20.66
N LYS A 246 14.72 -9.52 -20.94
CA LYS A 246 14.23 -10.88 -20.65
C LYS A 246 13.99 -11.09 -19.15
N LEU A 247 14.91 -10.59 -18.30
CA LEU A 247 14.74 -10.65 -16.86
C LEU A 247 13.55 -9.79 -16.39
N ALA A 248 13.36 -8.61 -16.98
CA ALA A 248 12.20 -7.77 -16.69
C ALA A 248 10.87 -8.45 -17.08
N VAL A 249 10.83 -9.16 -18.23
CA VAL A 249 9.65 -9.96 -18.61
C VAL A 249 9.40 -11.09 -17.62
N ALA A 250 10.44 -11.81 -17.19
CA ALA A 250 10.30 -12.84 -16.18
C ALA A 250 9.75 -12.31 -14.86
N ASN A 251 10.21 -11.13 -14.42
CA ASN A 251 9.71 -10.43 -13.25
C ASN A 251 8.23 -10.03 -13.41
N LEU A 252 7.84 -9.51 -14.58
CA LEU A 252 6.43 -9.21 -14.88
C LEU A 252 5.55 -10.46 -14.77
N VAL A 253 5.97 -11.58 -15.37
CA VAL A 253 5.24 -12.85 -15.31
C VAL A 253 5.08 -13.31 -13.85
N TYR A 254 6.14 -13.21 -13.04
CA TYR A 254 6.08 -13.51 -11.62
C TYR A 254 5.05 -12.65 -10.87
N TYR A 255 5.02 -11.34 -11.12
CA TYR A 255 4.01 -10.44 -10.53
C TYR A 255 2.59 -10.77 -10.94
N LEU A 256 2.37 -11.09 -12.22
CA LEU A 256 1.05 -11.51 -12.70
C LEU A 256 0.57 -12.80 -12.01
N PHE A 257 1.45 -13.76 -11.77
CA PHE A 257 1.12 -14.95 -10.99
C PHE A 257 0.77 -14.62 -9.53
N LEU A 258 1.50 -13.70 -8.90
CA LEU A 258 1.18 -13.24 -7.54
C LEU A 258 -0.19 -12.56 -7.48
N LEU A 259 -0.49 -11.67 -8.43
CA LEU A 259 -1.79 -11.02 -8.50
C LEU A 259 -2.93 -12.01 -8.75
N ALA A 260 -2.74 -12.95 -9.68
CA ALA A 260 -3.70 -14.02 -9.92
C ALA A 260 -3.92 -14.86 -8.66
N GLY A 261 -2.84 -15.26 -7.98
CA GLY A 261 -2.90 -15.97 -6.71
C GLY A 261 -3.66 -15.19 -5.62
N PHE A 262 -3.41 -13.90 -5.50
CA PHE A 262 -4.12 -13.01 -4.57
C PHE A 262 -5.62 -12.95 -4.89
N VAL A 263 -5.99 -12.71 -6.15
CA VAL A 263 -7.39 -12.60 -6.59
C VAL A 263 -8.12 -13.92 -6.38
N VAL A 264 -7.55 -15.04 -6.87
CA VAL A 264 -8.15 -16.37 -6.73
C VAL A 264 -8.32 -16.74 -5.26
N THR A 265 -7.30 -16.53 -4.43
CA THR A 265 -7.38 -16.80 -3.00
C THR A 265 -8.49 -15.97 -2.35
N THR A 266 -8.52 -14.67 -2.63
CA THR A 266 -9.54 -13.76 -2.09
C THR A 266 -10.95 -14.22 -2.47
N ILE A 267 -11.19 -14.54 -3.76
CA ILE A 267 -12.50 -15.01 -4.23
C ILE A 267 -12.88 -16.32 -3.56
N VAL A 268 -11.99 -17.33 -3.55
CA VAL A 268 -12.27 -18.63 -2.94
C VAL A 268 -12.62 -18.50 -1.45
N MET A 269 -11.87 -17.69 -0.71
CA MET A 269 -12.11 -17.53 0.72
C MET A 269 -13.35 -16.69 1.01
N LEU A 270 -13.68 -15.72 0.16
CA LEU A 270 -14.94 -14.97 0.25
C LEU A 270 -16.16 -15.87 -0.05
N VAL A 271 -16.11 -16.64 -1.13
CA VAL A 271 -17.20 -17.56 -1.52
C VAL A 271 -17.44 -18.63 -0.46
N LYS A 272 -16.39 -19.18 0.12
CA LYS A 272 -16.49 -20.19 1.17
C LYS A 272 -16.70 -19.61 2.58
N TRP A 273 -16.74 -18.30 2.73
CA TRP A 273 -16.85 -17.60 4.02
C TRP A 273 -15.83 -18.06 5.08
N VAL A 274 -14.64 -18.49 4.62
CA VAL A 274 -13.59 -18.99 5.48
C VAL A 274 -12.66 -17.86 5.87
N ASN A 275 -12.41 -17.71 7.17
CA ASN A 275 -11.44 -16.76 7.72
C ASN A 275 -11.61 -15.29 7.28
N ILE A 276 -12.82 -14.86 6.94
CA ILE A 276 -13.10 -13.49 6.46
C ILE A 276 -12.53 -12.44 7.41
N LYS A 277 -12.68 -12.65 8.71
CA LYS A 277 -12.14 -11.73 9.72
C LYS A 277 -10.63 -11.56 9.63
N GLN A 278 -9.88 -12.63 9.32
CA GLN A 278 -8.42 -12.60 9.22
C GLN A 278 -7.98 -11.96 7.90
N LEU A 279 -8.74 -12.17 6.82
CA LEU A 279 -8.41 -11.68 5.48
C LEU A 279 -8.85 -10.23 5.24
N PHE A 280 -9.85 -9.75 5.99
CA PHE A 280 -10.39 -8.42 5.77
C PHE A 280 -9.30 -7.35 5.76
N LEU A 281 -8.45 -7.36 6.79
CA LEU A 281 -7.40 -6.33 6.93
C LEU A 281 -6.40 -6.33 5.77
N PRO A 282 -5.72 -7.45 5.42
CA PRO A 282 -4.77 -7.45 4.33
C PRO A 282 -5.42 -7.20 2.97
N VAL A 283 -6.60 -7.74 2.69
CA VAL A 283 -7.32 -7.49 1.43
C VAL A 283 -7.73 -6.02 1.33
N PHE A 284 -8.28 -5.44 2.41
CA PHE A 284 -8.67 -4.03 2.41
C PHE A 284 -7.46 -3.10 2.22
N ILE A 285 -6.32 -3.40 2.85
CA ILE A 285 -5.09 -2.61 2.68
C ILE A 285 -4.63 -2.65 1.21
N VAL A 286 -4.63 -3.82 0.57
CA VAL A 286 -4.22 -3.94 -0.84
C VAL A 286 -5.21 -3.21 -1.75
N VAL A 287 -6.50 -3.54 -1.68
CA VAL A 287 -7.51 -3.00 -2.61
C VAL A 287 -7.80 -1.53 -2.30
N GLY A 288 -8.09 -1.21 -1.04
CA GLY A 288 -8.41 0.16 -0.62
C GLY A 288 -7.22 1.09 -0.77
N GLY A 289 -6.01 0.61 -0.46
CA GLY A 289 -4.78 1.38 -0.61
C GLY A 289 -4.44 1.66 -2.07
N SER A 290 -4.57 0.66 -2.93
CA SER A 290 -4.34 0.83 -4.38
C SER A 290 -5.33 1.84 -4.97
N LEU A 291 -6.61 1.71 -4.63
CA LEU A 291 -7.64 2.66 -5.08
C LEU A 291 -7.37 4.07 -4.54
N ALA A 292 -7.02 4.22 -3.26
CA ALA A 292 -6.73 5.51 -2.66
C ALA A 292 -5.56 6.20 -3.39
N ILE A 293 -4.51 5.46 -3.74
CA ILE A 293 -3.36 6.02 -4.47
C ILE A 293 -3.78 6.48 -5.86
N VAL A 294 -4.42 5.64 -6.68
CA VAL A 294 -4.74 6.00 -8.06
C VAL A 294 -5.87 7.03 -8.17
N LEU A 295 -6.65 7.22 -7.10
CA LEU A 295 -7.61 8.32 -6.95
C LEU A 295 -6.93 9.63 -6.53
N ALA A 296 -5.82 9.55 -5.81
CA ALA A 296 -5.10 10.74 -5.35
C ALA A 296 -4.01 11.20 -6.35
N VAL A 297 -3.39 10.24 -7.06
CA VAL A 297 -2.25 10.50 -7.95
C VAL A 297 -2.28 9.58 -9.18
N HIS A 298 -1.26 9.67 -10.03
CA HIS A 298 -1.09 8.77 -11.18
C HIS A 298 -0.73 7.33 -10.74
N GLY A 299 -0.80 6.37 -11.67
CA GLY A 299 -0.31 5.01 -11.47
C GLY A 299 1.22 4.99 -11.61
N GLU A 300 1.92 4.44 -10.62
CA GLU A 300 3.36 4.20 -10.69
C GLU A 300 3.70 2.85 -10.05
N THR A 301 4.61 2.10 -10.67
CA THR A 301 4.93 0.72 -10.28
C THR A 301 5.41 0.60 -8.83
N ARG A 302 6.18 1.57 -8.34
CA ARG A 302 6.67 1.60 -6.94
C ARG A 302 5.56 1.80 -5.90
N PHE A 303 4.40 2.31 -6.27
CA PHE A 303 3.31 2.56 -5.32
C PHE A 303 2.66 1.28 -4.80
N LYS A 304 2.83 0.13 -5.48
CA LYS A 304 2.35 -1.18 -4.99
C LYS A 304 3.23 -1.78 -3.89
N GLU A 305 4.49 -1.37 -3.78
CA GLU A 305 5.47 -2.00 -2.88
C GLU A 305 4.99 -2.10 -1.41
N PRO A 306 4.34 -1.08 -0.83
CA PRO A 306 3.80 -1.17 0.53
C PRO A 306 2.71 -2.24 0.71
N PHE A 307 2.09 -2.69 -0.39
CA PHE A 307 1.00 -3.68 -0.36
C PHE A 307 1.50 -5.11 -0.58
N MET A 308 2.71 -5.28 -1.11
CA MET A 308 3.25 -6.60 -1.43
C MET A 308 3.27 -7.58 -0.25
N PRO A 309 3.68 -7.19 0.98
CA PRO A 309 3.61 -8.09 2.13
C PRO A 309 2.20 -8.63 2.40
N PHE A 310 1.17 -7.80 2.18
CA PHE A 310 -0.22 -8.19 2.39
C PHE A 310 -0.73 -9.14 1.30
N ILE A 311 -0.27 -8.99 0.08
CA ILE A 311 -0.51 -9.94 -1.02
C ILE A 311 0.03 -11.33 -0.64
N PHE A 312 1.27 -11.39 -0.14
CA PHE A 312 1.87 -12.65 0.32
C PHE A 312 1.12 -13.26 1.51
N ILE A 313 0.66 -12.45 2.47
CA ILE A 313 -0.15 -12.92 3.61
C ILE A 313 -1.45 -13.58 3.13
N VAL A 314 -2.15 -12.97 2.17
CA VAL A 314 -3.39 -13.52 1.61
C VAL A 314 -3.13 -14.83 0.90
N ILE A 315 -2.13 -14.88 0.00
CA ILE A 315 -1.77 -16.10 -0.73
C ILE A 315 -1.37 -17.22 0.25
N GLY A 316 -0.50 -16.91 1.22
CA GLY A 316 -0.06 -17.88 2.24
C GLY A 316 -1.22 -18.44 3.06
N SER A 317 -2.18 -17.60 3.43
CA SER A 317 -3.40 -18.03 4.15
C SER A 317 -4.25 -18.97 3.29
N GLY A 318 -4.37 -18.70 1.98
CA GLY A 318 -5.07 -19.58 1.04
C GLY A 318 -4.39 -20.93 0.87
N LEU A 319 -3.08 -20.95 0.71
CA LEU A 319 -2.30 -22.19 0.61
C LEU A 319 -2.42 -23.03 1.87
N GLN A 320 -2.33 -22.43 3.05
CA GLN A 320 -2.52 -23.13 4.33
C GLN A 320 -3.92 -23.75 4.43
N HIS A 321 -4.95 -23.01 4.03
CA HIS A 321 -6.33 -23.52 4.02
C HIS A 321 -6.49 -24.70 3.05
N PHE A 322 -5.96 -24.60 1.84
CA PHE A 322 -6.00 -25.66 0.85
C PHE A 322 -5.27 -26.93 1.33
N TYR A 323 -4.10 -26.78 1.94
CA TYR A 323 -3.35 -27.89 2.49
C TYR A 323 -4.12 -28.61 3.62
N SER A 324 -4.71 -27.84 4.53
CA SER A 324 -5.52 -28.39 5.63
C SER A 324 -6.76 -29.15 5.12
N TRP A 325 -7.43 -28.60 4.12
CA TRP A 325 -8.58 -29.25 3.47
C TRP A 325 -8.18 -30.57 2.81
N ARG A 326 -7.08 -30.60 2.08
CA ARG A 326 -6.58 -31.81 1.42
C ARG A 326 -6.19 -32.89 2.42
N LYS A 327 -5.63 -32.52 3.56
CA LYS A 327 -5.28 -33.44 4.65
C LYS A 327 -6.53 -34.08 5.26
N ALA A 328 -7.54 -33.28 5.59
CA ALA A 328 -8.82 -33.76 6.12
C ALA A 328 -9.53 -34.74 5.16
N GLY A 329 -9.53 -34.46 3.85
CA GLY A 329 -10.10 -35.36 2.84
C GLY A 329 -9.40 -36.73 2.76
N LYS A 330 -8.09 -36.79 3.04
CA LYS A 330 -7.35 -38.08 3.07
C LYS A 330 -7.62 -38.88 4.36
N GLU A 331 -7.94 -38.23 5.46
CA GLU A 331 -8.26 -38.90 6.72
C GLU A 331 -9.70 -39.45 6.75
N CYS A 332 -10.63 -38.82 6.03
CA CYS A 332 -12.01 -39.29 5.88
C CYS A 332 -12.19 -40.41 4.82
N GLY A 333 -11.21 -40.61 3.95
CA GLY A 333 -11.23 -41.66 2.90
C GLY A 333 -10.52 -42.96 3.28
N LYS A 334 -10.04 -43.04 4.53
CA LYS A 334 -9.56 -44.26 5.18
C LYS A 334 -10.57 -44.73 6.23
#